data_8ba9d8e6c5a48b913e2af7539e6529fa
#
_entry.id   8ba9d8e6c5a48b913e2af7539e6529fa
#
_cell.length_a   1.000
_cell.length_b   1.000
_cell.length_c   1.000
_cell.angle_alpha   90.00
_cell.angle_beta   90.00
_cell.angle_gamma   90.00
#
_symmetry.space_group_name_H-M   'P 1'
#
loop_
_entity.id
_entity.type
_entity.pdbx_description
1 polymer ?
#
loop_
_entity_poly.entity_id
_entity_poly.type
_entity_poly.pdbx_seq_one_letter_code
_entity_poly.pdbx_strand_id
1 'polypeptide(L)'
;MATVRKALPGDFNKTYPLLEKFNNASLKREDWEQLFVNPWKSLEEHCGYILVEAGRVVGYLGALFSARRIQGQEYKLCNVTSWIVEREYRNQSFLLLLPLTTLREHTITIFSPNKATYVASKKLGFEDFETHIRLISPFSGIRGFFENCSIVENKRFISRFLDEECLKIYRDHLPFRCSHLLIKTKYGAFYLITTRVTKKNIPVAQIHYVSDLEVFFKSIEALKLKICLRLKVFALLIDERFMRGNTISFSLRMKLPHPRIFKSDLLKEDAIDSLYSELVILNL
;
A
#
# COMPACT_ATOMS: atom_id res chain seq x y z
N MET A 1 32.89 8.71 10.12
CA MET A 1 31.56 8.61 10.76
C MET A 1 30.52 8.80 9.67
N ALA A 2 29.63 7.86 9.53
CA ALA A 2 28.64 7.94 8.44
C ALA A 2 27.68 9.12 8.65
N THR A 3 27.26 9.73 7.55
CA THR A 3 26.37 10.87 7.52
C THR A 3 25.06 10.54 6.79
N VAL A 4 23.95 11.14 7.24
CA VAL A 4 22.65 10.98 6.59
C VAL A 4 22.39 12.13 5.65
N ARG A 5 21.93 11.81 4.45
CA ARG A 5 21.41 12.79 3.50
C ARG A 5 20.18 12.26 2.76
N LYS A 6 19.46 13.16 2.08
CA LYS A 6 18.37 12.81 1.19
C LYS A 6 18.87 11.90 0.06
N ALA A 7 18.10 10.85 -0.25
CA ALA A 7 18.32 9.99 -1.40
C ALA A 7 17.65 10.59 -2.63
N LEU A 8 18.41 10.84 -3.68
CA LEU A 8 17.89 11.37 -4.94
C LEU A 8 17.71 10.22 -5.96
N PRO A 9 16.93 10.42 -7.04
CA PRO A 9 16.76 9.41 -8.09
C PRO A 9 18.10 8.85 -8.62
N GLY A 10 19.12 9.69 -8.78
CA GLY A 10 20.46 9.30 -9.23
C GLY A 10 21.25 8.40 -8.25
N ASP A 11 20.78 8.25 -7.02
CA ASP A 11 21.42 7.36 -6.03
C ASP A 11 21.03 5.89 -6.17
N PHE A 12 20.09 5.56 -7.06
CA PHE A 12 19.61 4.19 -7.23
C PHE A 12 20.74 3.19 -7.44
N ASN A 13 21.62 3.44 -8.39
CA ASN A 13 22.73 2.53 -8.72
C ASN A 13 23.66 2.29 -7.53
N LYS A 14 23.88 3.28 -6.68
CA LYS A 14 24.72 3.17 -5.46
C LYS A 14 23.98 2.46 -4.33
N THR A 15 22.66 2.51 -4.31
CA THR A 15 21.81 1.94 -3.27
C THR A 15 21.36 0.50 -3.60
N TYR A 16 21.26 0.17 -4.88
CA TYR A 16 20.74 -1.11 -5.35
C TYR A 16 21.44 -2.34 -4.73
N PRO A 17 22.77 -2.38 -4.55
CA PRO A 17 23.43 -3.50 -3.86
C PRO A 17 22.96 -3.75 -2.42
N LEU A 18 22.41 -2.73 -1.73
CA LEU A 18 21.76 -2.93 -0.44
C LEU A 18 20.37 -3.55 -0.61
N LEU A 19 19.61 -3.10 -1.61
CA LEU A 19 18.25 -3.59 -1.87
C LEU A 19 18.25 -5.07 -2.26
N GLU A 20 19.23 -5.52 -3.02
CA GLU A 20 19.40 -6.94 -3.36
C GLU A 20 19.51 -7.84 -2.11
N LYS A 21 20.04 -7.33 -1.00
CA LYS A 21 20.18 -8.07 0.27
C LYS A 21 18.82 -8.42 0.93
N PHE A 22 17.70 -7.86 0.46
CA PHE A 22 16.37 -8.32 0.87
C PHE A 22 16.05 -9.73 0.37
N ASN A 23 16.79 -10.25 -0.62
CA ASN A 23 16.64 -11.58 -1.20
C ASN A 23 15.19 -11.92 -1.60
N ASN A 24 14.46 -10.94 -2.10
CA ASN A 24 13.09 -11.12 -2.57
C ASN A 24 13.10 -11.54 -4.05
N ALA A 25 13.00 -12.84 -4.30
CA ALA A 25 13.04 -13.41 -5.64
C ALA A 25 11.89 -12.94 -6.57
N SER A 26 10.83 -12.36 -6.01
CA SER A 26 9.70 -11.83 -6.80
C SER A 26 9.96 -10.43 -7.34
N LEU A 27 10.96 -9.70 -6.83
CA LEU A 27 11.30 -8.34 -7.24
C LEU A 27 12.55 -8.31 -8.11
N LYS A 28 12.42 -7.70 -9.28
CA LYS A 28 13.52 -7.43 -10.20
C LYS A 28 14.13 -6.05 -9.91
N ARG A 29 15.27 -5.78 -10.54
CA ARG A 29 15.95 -4.48 -10.44
C ARG A 29 15.03 -3.31 -10.81
N GLU A 30 14.23 -3.48 -11.88
CA GLU A 30 13.30 -2.46 -12.36
C GLU A 30 12.16 -2.17 -11.35
N ASP A 31 11.75 -3.18 -10.58
CA ASP A 31 10.75 -3.00 -9.52
C ASP A 31 11.33 -2.13 -8.38
N TRP A 32 12.58 -2.38 -7.98
CA TRP A 32 13.28 -1.57 -6.98
C TRP A 32 13.54 -0.13 -7.44
N GLU A 33 13.82 0.07 -8.74
CA GLU A 33 14.04 1.38 -9.33
C GLU A 33 12.79 2.28 -9.21
N GLN A 34 11.59 1.69 -9.20
CA GLN A 34 10.35 2.44 -9.01
C GLN A 34 10.28 3.20 -7.67
N LEU A 35 11.05 2.78 -6.66
CA LEU A 35 11.14 3.51 -5.39
C LEU A 35 11.93 4.83 -5.52
N PHE A 36 12.73 4.98 -6.59
CA PHE A 36 13.60 6.15 -6.83
C PHE A 36 13.04 7.11 -7.89
N VAL A 37 11.92 6.81 -8.49
CA VAL A 37 11.17 7.76 -9.31
C VAL A 37 10.07 8.38 -8.44
N ASN A 38 9.78 9.66 -8.60
CA ASN A 38 8.66 10.30 -7.91
C ASN A 38 7.34 9.94 -8.64
N PRO A 39 6.72 8.78 -8.35
CA PRO A 39 5.68 8.21 -9.21
C PRO A 39 4.38 9.01 -9.15
N TRP A 40 4.15 9.73 -8.05
CA TRP A 40 2.94 10.51 -7.82
C TRP A 40 3.18 12.02 -7.95
N LYS A 41 4.36 12.43 -8.45
CA LYS A 41 4.72 13.82 -8.71
C LYS A 41 4.51 14.71 -7.48
N SER A 42 4.90 14.20 -6.31
CA SER A 42 4.88 14.98 -5.07
C SER A 42 5.88 16.15 -5.14
N LEU A 43 5.69 17.14 -4.27
CA LEU A 43 6.62 18.27 -4.14
C LEU A 43 7.98 17.85 -3.56
N GLU A 44 8.05 16.69 -2.93
CA GLU A 44 9.29 16.15 -2.38
C GLU A 44 10.13 15.52 -3.50
N GLU A 45 11.31 16.09 -3.76
CA GLU A 45 12.19 15.66 -4.84
C GLU A 45 13.12 14.48 -4.46
N HIS A 46 13.00 13.95 -3.24
CA HIS A 46 13.83 12.85 -2.76
C HIS A 46 13.03 11.58 -2.51
N CYS A 47 13.73 10.43 -2.54
CA CYS A 47 13.16 9.09 -2.46
C CYS A 47 13.43 8.41 -1.11
N GLY A 48 13.67 9.20 -0.07
CA GLY A 48 14.04 8.74 1.25
C GLY A 48 15.40 9.28 1.70
N TYR A 49 16.12 8.47 2.49
CA TYR A 49 17.38 8.87 3.12
C TYR A 49 18.42 7.78 2.95
N ILE A 50 19.67 8.19 2.76
CA ILE A 50 20.82 7.28 2.70
C ILE A 50 21.84 7.62 3.78
N LEU A 51 22.45 6.59 4.32
CA LEU A 51 23.60 6.67 5.20
C LEU A 51 24.86 6.48 4.35
N VAL A 52 25.77 7.45 4.37
CA VAL A 52 26.96 7.49 3.52
C VAL A 52 28.22 7.51 4.39
N GLU A 53 29.17 6.62 4.12
CA GLU A 53 30.51 6.58 4.73
C GLU A 53 31.56 6.50 3.63
N ALA A 54 32.53 7.40 3.67
CA ALA A 54 33.62 7.48 2.67
C ALA A 54 33.13 7.44 1.21
N GLY A 55 32.03 8.13 0.91
CA GLY A 55 31.42 8.18 -0.44
C GLY A 55 30.59 6.95 -0.83
N ARG A 56 30.54 5.91 0.00
CA ARG A 56 29.78 4.68 -0.21
C ARG A 56 28.43 4.72 0.53
N VAL A 57 27.36 4.28 -0.12
CA VAL A 57 26.05 4.10 0.53
C VAL A 57 26.09 2.83 1.37
N VAL A 58 25.93 2.96 2.69
CA VAL A 58 25.96 1.87 3.66
C VAL A 58 24.60 1.62 4.34
N GLY A 59 23.61 2.48 4.06
CA GLY A 59 22.25 2.32 4.53
C GLY A 59 21.25 3.10 3.69
N TYR A 60 20.01 2.65 3.67
CA TYR A 60 18.89 3.28 2.97
C TYR A 60 17.59 3.11 3.76
N LEU A 61 16.78 4.14 3.73
CA LEU A 61 15.39 4.17 4.17
C LEU A 61 14.58 4.82 3.05
N GLY A 62 13.73 4.07 2.39
CA GLY A 62 12.84 4.59 1.35
C GLY A 62 11.71 5.40 1.95
N ALA A 63 11.34 6.49 1.28
CA ALA A 63 10.18 7.30 1.59
C ALA A 63 9.46 7.67 0.28
N LEU A 64 8.23 7.25 0.18
CA LEU A 64 7.36 7.49 -0.97
C LEU A 64 6.39 8.60 -0.62
N PHE A 65 6.54 9.74 -1.28
CA PHE A 65 5.72 10.91 -1.02
C PHE A 65 4.58 11.01 -2.02
N SER A 66 3.41 11.45 -1.54
CA SER A 66 2.24 11.70 -2.35
C SER A 66 1.34 12.76 -1.73
N ALA A 67 0.43 13.30 -2.52
CA ALA A 67 -0.64 14.17 -2.04
C ALA A 67 -1.99 13.55 -2.43
N ARG A 68 -2.91 13.49 -1.48
CA ARG A 68 -4.22 12.92 -1.68
C ARG A 68 -5.33 13.82 -1.18
N ARG A 69 -6.40 13.94 -1.95
CA ARG A 69 -7.62 14.60 -1.50
C ARG A 69 -8.51 13.57 -0.80
N ILE A 70 -8.99 13.91 0.40
CA ILE A 70 -9.92 13.09 1.19
C ILE A 70 -11.02 14.03 1.69
N GLN A 71 -12.26 13.79 1.26
CA GLN A 71 -13.40 14.64 1.59
C GLN A 71 -13.16 16.12 1.25
N GLY A 72 -12.55 16.38 0.09
CA GLY A 72 -12.30 17.73 -0.41
C GLY A 72 -11.04 18.42 0.13
N GLN A 73 -10.41 17.90 1.18
CA GLN A 73 -9.16 18.44 1.75
C GLN A 73 -7.94 17.65 1.26
N GLU A 74 -6.85 18.36 0.93
CA GLU A 74 -5.59 17.75 0.51
C GLU A 74 -4.71 17.40 1.71
N TYR A 75 -4.17 16.18 1.72
CA TYR A 75 -3.26 15.66 2.73
C TYR A 75 -1.97 15.18 2.09
N LYS A 76 -0.84 15.49 2.72
CA LYS A 76 0.48 14.97 2.36
C LYS A 76 0.70 13.62 3.02
N LEU A 77 1.13 12.65 2.24
CA LEU A 77 1.39 11.29 2.69
C LEU A 77 2.87 10.95 2.49
N CYS A 78 3.43 10.19 3.42
CA CYS A 78 4.78 9.62 3.33
C CYS A 78 4.71 8.15 3.72
N ASN A 79 4.91 7.25 2.77
CA ASN A 79 5.03 5.83 3.08
C ASN A 79 6.51 5.44 3.19
N VAL A 80 6.88 4.91 4.34
CA VAL A 80 8.26 4.47 4.65
C VAL A 80 8.42 3.02 4.28
N THR A 81 9.48 2.71 3.53
CA THR A 81 9.75 1.38 3.01
C THR A 81 11.26 1.06 3.02
N SER A 82 11.59 -0.21 2.81
CA SER A 82 12.95 -0.67 2.43
C SER A 82 14.06 -0.18 3.36
N TRP A 83 13.82 -0.20 4.68
CA TRP A 83 14.86 0.17 5.65
C TRP A 83 15.90 -0.92 5.77
N ILE A 84 17.10 -0.64 5.28
CA ILE A 84 18.24 -1.55 5.27
C ILE A 84 19.54 -0.82 5.58
N VAL A 85 20.39 -1.42 6.39
CA VAL A 85 21.72 -0.90 6.74
C VAL A 85 22.72 -2.05 6.80
N GLU A 86 23.91 -1.86 6.30
CA GLU A 86 25.00 -2.84 6.41
C GLU A 86 25.29 -3.19 7.86
N ARG A 87 25.74 -4.42 8.10
CA ARG A 87 25.89 -4.98 9.45
C ARG A 87 26.78 -4.11 10.35
N GLU A 88 27.86 -3.59 9.81
CA GLU A 88 28.86 -2.78 10.50
C GLU A 88 28.34 -1.41 10.94
N TYR A 89 27.25 -0.92 10.29
CA TYR A 89 26.66 0.39 10.54
C TYR A 89 25.29 0.32 11.23
N ARG A 90 24.86 -0.86 11.70
CA ARG A 90 23.52 -1.05 12.31
C ARG A 90 23.29 -0.20 13.56
N ASN A 91 24.34 0.11 14.31
CA ASN A 91 24.27 1.01 15.45
C ASN A 91 23.91 2.46 15.06
N GLN A 92 24.10 2.84 13.79
CA GLN A 92 23.76 4.14 13.23
C GLN A 92 22.43 4.13 12.43
N SER A 93 21.77 2.97 12.32
CA SER A 93 20.55 2.81 11.50
C SER A 93 19.41 3.73 11.93
N PHE A 94 19.32 4.04 13.23
CA PHE A 94 18.30 4.95 13.76
C PHE A 94 18.41 6.37 13.21
N LEU A 95 19.60 6.81 12.80
CA LEU A 95 19.81 8.12 12.19
C LEU A 95 18.97 8.32 10.92
N LEU A 96 18.67 7.25 10.19
CA LEU A 96 17.82 7.30 8.99
C LEU A 96 16.33 7.59 9.31
N LEU A 97 15.87 7.31 10.53
CA LEU A 97 14.50 7.60 10.96
C LEU A 97 14.33 9.05 11.46
N LEU A 98 15.39 9.68 11.93
CA LEU A 98 15.29 11.02 12.54
C LEU A 98 14.66 12.06 11.60
N PRO A 99 15.01 12.12 10.32
CA PRO A 99 14.39 13.10 9.42
C PRO A 99 12.88 12.96 9.31
N LEU A 100 12.32 11.75 9.52
CA LEU A 100 10.87 11.54 9.50
C LEU A 100 10.17 12.30 10.63
N THR A 101 10.85 12.54 11.76
CA THR A 101 10.27 13.26 12.89
C THR A 101 9.99 14.73 12.60
N THR A 102 10.60 15.28 11.53
CA THR A 102 10.40 16.66 11.09
C THR A 102 9.22 16.83 10.12
N LEU A 103 8.67 15.72 9.61
CA LEU A 103 7.58 15.71 8.63
C LEU A 103 6.19 15.89 9.30
N ARG A 104 5.99 16.96 10.06
CA ARG A 104 4.75 17.18 10.85
C ARG A 104 3.50 17.35 9.99
N GLU A 105 3.64 17.83 8.75
CA GLU A 105 2.53 18.01 7.82
C GLU A 105 2.18 16.73 7.04
N HIS A 106 2.90 15.63 7.29
CA HIS A 106 2.68 14.37 6.58
C HIS A 106 2.04 13.34 7.50
N THR A 107 1.11 12.58 6.94
CA THR A 107 0.73 11.29 7.51
C THR A 107 1.75 10.26 7.07
N ILE A 108 2.51 9.73 8.03
CA ILE A 108 3.59 8.77 7.78
C ILE A 108 3.06 7.37 8.04
N THR A 109 3.26 6.44 7.11
CA THR A 109 2.79 5.05 7.20
C THR A 109 3.93 4.06 6.99
N ILE A 110 3.85 2.89 7.63
CA ILE A 110 4.71 1.74 7.40
C ILE A 110 3.81 0.50 7.32
N PHE A 111 3.62 -0.05 6.12
CA PHE A 111 2.70 -1.17 5.89
C PHE A 111 3.35 -2.54 6.07
N SER A 112 4.66 -2.64 5.91
CA SER A 112 5.41 -3.91 5.99
C SER A 112 6.58 -3.85 6.97
N PRO A 113 6.37 -3.44 8.25
CA PRO A 113 7.46 -3.37 9.21
C PRO A 113 7.94 -4.77 9.59
N ASN A 114 9.26 -4.94 9.71
CA ASN A 114 9.80 -6.07 10.45
C ASN A 114 9.86 -5.74 11.96
N LYS A 115 10.25 -6.70 12.80
CA LYS A 115 10.31 -6.53 14.26
C LYS A 115 11.18 -5.33 14.68
N ALA A 116 12.33 -5.14 14.06
CA ALA A 116 13.25 -4.05 14.39
C ALA A 116 12.66 -2.69 14.00
N THR A 117 12.10 -2.59 12.78
CA THR A 117 11.39 -1.39 12.30
C THR A 117 10.23 -1.04 13.22
N TYR A 118 9.41 -2.02 13.57
CA TYR A 118 8.26 -1.83 14.45
C TYR A 118 8.68 -1.24 15.80
N VAL A 119 9.64 -1.89 16.48
CA VAL A 119 10.11 -1.44 17.80
C VAL A 119 10.75 -0.04 17.74
N ALA A 120 11.56 0.25 16.71
CA ALA A 120 12.19 1.56 16.57
C ALA A 120 11.15 2.66 16.30
N SER A 121 10.18 2.40 15.44
CA SER A 121 9.13 3.38 15.10
C SER A 121 8.18 3.65 16.28
N LYS A 122 7.85 2.64 17.10
CA LYS A 122 7.07 2.85 18.34
C LYS A 122 7.76 3.84 19.28
N LYS A 123 9.07 3.83 19.39
CA LYS A 123 9.85 4.80 20.18
C LYS A 123 9.76 6.23 19.62
N LEU A 124 9.42 6.40 18.35
CA LEU A 124 9.22 7.69 17.69
C LEU A 124 7.75 8.15 17.70
N GLY A 125 6.88 7.46 18.44
CA GLY A 125 5.46 7.83 18.56
C GLY A 125 4.58 7.34 17.42
N PHE A 126 4.98 6.29 16.68
CA PHE A 126 4.09 5.62 15.73
C PHE A 126 3.06 4.78 16.49
N GLU A 127 1.84 4.77 15.98
CA GLU A 127 0.71 4.01 16.52
C GLU A 127 0.35 2.84 15.61
N ASP A 128 -0.24 1.80 16.19
CA ASP A 128 -0.76 0.66 15.42
C ASP A 128 -2.09 1.07 14.79
N PHE A 129 -2.29 0.83 13.50
CA PHE A 129 -3.56 1.09 12.84
C PHE A 129 -4.18 -0.14 12.17
N GLU A 130 -3.38 -1.17 11.92
CA GLU A 130 -3.90 -2.44 11.40
C GLU A 130 -3.10 -3.61 11.96
N THR A 131 -3.79 -4.54 12.58
CA THR A 131 -3.19 -5.73 13.20
C THR A 131 -3.58 -7.04 12.52
N HIS A 132 -4.63 -7.00 11.70
CA HIS A 132 -5.19 -8.17 11.04
C HIS A 132 -5.58 -7.87 9.59
N ILE A 133 -5.63 -8.91 8.80
CA ILE A 133 -6.22 -8.90 7.45
C ILE A 133 -7.34 -9.92 7.37
N ARG A 134 -8.32 -9.64 6.53
CA ARG A 134 -9.42 -10.55 6.23
C ARG A 134 -9.14 -11.26 4.90
N LEU A 135 -9.01 -12.58 4.96
CA LEU A 135 -9.02 -13.45 3.76
C LEU A 135 -10.47 -13.77 3.44
N ILE A 136 -10.93 -13.43 2.25
CA ILE A 136 -12.28 -13.65 1.78
C ILE A 136 -12.23 -14.75 0.71
N SER A 137 -12.81 -15.91 1.02
CA SER A 137 -12.94 -17.01 0.09
C SER A 137 -13.97 -16.67 -1.00
N PRO A 138 -13.81 -17.18 -2.25
CA PRO A 138 -14.79 -17.00 -3.32
C PRO A 138 -16.12 -17.71 -3.06
N PHE A 139 -16.14 -18.67 -2.12
CA PHE A 139 -17.35 -19.43 -1.83
C PHE A 139 -18.43 -18.52 -1.23
N SER A 140 -19.62 -18.58 -1.77
CA SER A 140 -20.82 -17.91 -1.29
C SER A 140 -21.96 -18.91 -1.28
N GLY A 141 -23.00 -18.63 -0.47
CA GLY A 141 -24.24 -19.37 -0.58
C GLY A 141 -24.87 -19.20 -1.99
N ILE A 142 -25.68 -20.17 -2.38
CA ILE A 142 -26.31 -20.26 -3.71
C ILE A 142 -27.04 -18.98 -4.13
N ARG A 143 -27.55 -18.19 -3.17
CA ARG A 143 -28.26 -16.93 -3.43
C ARG A 143 -27.41 -15.84 -4.09
N GLY A 144 -26.08 -15.82 -3.88
CA GLY A 144 -25.18 -14.82 -4.46
C GLY A 144 -24.97 -14.97 -5.98
N PHE A 145 -25.20 -16.15 -6.55
CA PHE A 145 -24.96 -16.40 -7.97
C PHE A 145 -25.94 -15.66 -8.92
N PHE A 146 -27.15 -15.40 -8.46
CA PHE A 146 -28.24 -14.86 -9.29
C PHE A 146 -28.38 -13.35 -9.24
N GLU A 147 -27.53 -12.64 -8.49
CA GLU A 147 -27.60 -11.18 -8.47
C GLU A 147 -27.01 -10.56 -9.74
N ASN A 148 -27.80 -9.68 -10.37
CA ASN A 148 -27.33 -8.88 -11.50
C ASN A 148 -26.27 -7.88 -11.03
N CYS A 149 -25.03 -8.16 -11.36
CA CYS A 149 -23.90 -7.24 -11.16
C CYS A 149 -22.98 -7.27 -12.38
N SER A 150 -22.41 -6.13 -12.73
CA SER A 150 -21.46 -6.00 -13.82
C SER A 150 -20.10 -5.50 -13.31
N ILE A 151 -19.03 -6.12 -13.81
CA ILE A 151 -17.64 -5.70 -13.53
C ILE A 151 -17.10 -5.12 -14.83
N VAL A 152 -16.71 -3.84 -14.78
CA VAL A 152 -16.21 -3.09 -15.93
C VAL A 152 -14.74 -2.76 -15.70
N GLU A 153 -13.88 -3.13 -16.65
CA GLU A 153 -12.45 -2.84 -16.69
C GLU A 153 -12.06 -1.86 -17.80
N ASN A 154 -13.02 -1.48 -18.64
CA ASN A 154 -12.76 -0.57 -19.75
C ASN A 154 -12.34 0.80 -19.23
N LYS A 155 -11.08 1.18 -19.54
CA LYS A 155 -10.46 2.42 -19.06
C LYS A 155 -11.26 3.69 -19.39
N ARG A 156 -11.81 3.77 -20.62
CA ARG A 156 -12.62 4.94 -21.06
C ARG A 156 -13.92 5.04 -20.29
N PHE A 157 -14.52 3.89 -19.95
CA PHE A 157 -15.77 3.86 -19.21
C PHE A 157 -15.55 4.22 -17.74
N ILE A 158 -14.51 3.63 -17.10
CA ILE A 158 -14.12 3.93 -15.72
C ILE A 158 -13.87 5.43 -15.57
N SER A 159 -13.01 6.02 -16.41
CA SER A 159 -12.64 7.43 -16.29
C SER A 159 -13.79 8.43 -16.46
N ARG A 160 -14.88 8.03 -17.14
CA ARG A 160 -16.08 8.86 -17.29
C ARG A 160 -17.06 8.76 -16.13
N PHE A 161 -16.96 7.68 -15.37
CA PHE A 161 -17.88 7.39 -14.27
C PHE A 161 -17.39 7.93 -12.93
N LEU A 162 -16.07 8.02 -12.75
CA LEU A 162 -15.46 8.45 -11.50
C LEU A 162 -15.61 9.96 -11.29
N ASP A 163 -15.87 10.36 -10.03
CA ASP A 163 -15.74 11.73 -9.59
C ASP A 163 -14.27 12.22 -9.66
N GLU A 164 -14.04 13.48 -9.37
CA GLU A 164 -12.72 14.11 -9.49
C GLU A 164 -11.68 13.44 -8.58
N GLU A 165 -12.07 13.09 -7.34
CA GLU A 165 -11.17 12.47 -6.35
C GLU A 165 -10.77 11.05 -6.78
N CYS A 166 -11.76 10.22 -7.10
CA CYS A 166 -11.51 8.86 -7.60
C CYS A 166 -10.79 8.87 -8.96
N LEU A 167 -11.02 9.86 -9.81
CA LEU A 167 -10.35 9.99 -11.10
C LEU A 167 -8.86 10.32 -10.91
N LYS A 168 -8.50 11.15 -9.93
CA LYS A 168 -7.10 11.39 -9.57
C LYS A 168 -6.46 10.09 -9.08
N ILE A 169 -7.08 9.38 -8.14
CA ILE A 169 -6.60 8.09 -7.65
C ILE A 169 -6.40 7.11 -8.81
N TYR A 170 -7.36 7.02 -9.74
CA TYR A 170 -7.26 6.18 -10.92
C TYR A 170 -6.03 6.51 -11.77
N ARG A 171 -5.83 7.80 -12.09
CA ARG A 171 -4.70 8.26 -12.91
C ARG A 171 -3.35 7.98 -12.23
N ASP A 172 -3.27 8.23 -10.93
CA ASP A 172 -2.06 8.03 -10.13
C ASP A 172 -1.63 6.55 -10.08
N HIS A 173 -2.59 5.61 -10.24
CA HIS A 173 -2.33 4.18 -10.12
C HIS A 173 -2.32 3.41 -11.45
N LEU A 174 -2.60 4.09 -12.58
CA LEU A 174 -2.51 3.48 -13.92
C LEU A 174 -1.12 2.93 -14.28
N PRO A 175 0.00 3.55 -13.88
CA PRO A 175 1.33 3.04 -14.20
C PRO A 175 1.69 1.71 -13.51
N PHE A 176 0.99 1.37 -12.43
CA PHE A 176 1.32 0.19 -11.62
C PHE A 176 0.53 -1.06 -12.04
N ARG A 177 0.93 -2.21 -11.47
CA ARG A 177 0.27 -3.51 -11.73
C ARG A 177 -1.06 -3.63 -10.99
N CYS A 178 -1.86 -2.58 -11.00
CA CYS A 178 -3.18 -2.55 -10.37
C CYS A 178 -4.27 -3.03 -11.33
N SER A 179 -5.24 -3.75 -10.79
CA SER A 179 -6.52 -3.99 -11.45
C SER A 179 -7.52 -2.93 -10.99
N HIS A 180 -8.12 -2.27 -11.97
CA HIS A 180 -9.10 -1.21 -11.78
C HIS A 180 -10.48 -1.72 -12.18
N LEU A 181 -11.38 -1.89 -11.22
CA LEU A 181 -12.71 -2.45 -11.44
C LEU A 181 -13.77 -1.43 -11.06
N LEU A 182 -14.65 -1.07 -12.00
CA LEU A 182 -15.90 -0.40 -11.70
C LEU A 182 -16.99 -1.45 -11.60
N ILE A 183 -17.59 -1.57 -10.45
CA ILE A 183 -18.59 -2.59 -10.14
C ILE A 183 -19.94 -1.92 -9.98
N LYS A 184 -20.92 -2.39 -10.75
CA LYS A 184 -22.31 -1.93 -10.69
C LYS A 184 -23.19 -3.03 -10.15
N THR A 185 -24.03 -2.69 -9.19
CA THR A 185 -24.93 -3.61 -8.49
C THR A 185 -26.32 -2.96 -8.36
N LYS A 186 -27.30 -3.70 -7.87
CA LYS A 186 -28.61 -3.15 -7.54
C LYS A 186 -28.60 -2.13 -6.39
N TYR A 187 -27.51 -2.12 -5.58
CA TYR A 187 -27.36 -1.21 -4.43
C TYR A 187 -26.63 0.07 -4.79
N GLY A 188 -26.07 0.16 -6.00
CA GLY A 188 -25.24 1.27 -6.45
C GLY A 188 -24.01 0.78 -7.20
N ALA A 189 -23.05 1.68 -7.36
CA ALA A 189 -21.79 1.37 -8.00
C ALA A 189 -20.61 1.81 -7.14
N PHE A 190 -19.50 1.06 -7.18
CA PHE A 190 -18.25 1.43 -6.51
C PHE A 190 -17.04 1.10 -7.37
N TYR A 191 -15.98 1.83 -7.12
CA TYR A 191 -14.69 1.63 -7.74
C TYR A 191 -13.75 0.88 -6.80
N LEU A 192 -13.04 -0.12 -7.33
CA LEU A 192 -12.17 -1.02 -6.59
C LEU A 192 -10.77 -1.03 -7.22
N ILE A 193 -9.73 -0.87 -6.40
CA ILE A 193 -8.34 -1.06 -6.81
C ILE A 193 -7.75 -2.24 -6.05
N THR A 194 -7.17 -3.17 -6.80
CA THR A 194 -6.51 -4.34 -6.24
C THR A 194 -5.16 -4.58 -6.91
N THR A 195 -4.26 -5.27 -6.21
CA THR A 195 -3.08 -5.90 -6.81
C THR A 195 -3.18 -7.42 -6.69
N ARG A 196 -2.60 -8.14 -7.66
CA ARG A 196 -2.49 -9.59 -7.59
C ARG A 196 -1.16 -9.95 -6.96
N VAL A 197 -1.20 -10.56 -5.79
CA VAL A 197 -0.01 -10.97 -5.03
C VAL A 197 -0.03 -12.49 -4.80
N THR A 198 1.14 -13.07 -4.51
CA THR A 198 1.25 -14.49 -4.19
C THR A 198 1.55 -14.67 -2.70
N LYS A 199 0.68 -15.36 -1.99
CA LYS A 199 0.87 -15.69 -0.57
C LYS A 199 0.93 -17.21 -0.43
N LYS A 200 2.05 -17.76 0.06
CA LYS A 200 2.27 -19.22 0.17
C LYS A 200 1.98 -19.96 -1.15
N ASN A 201 2.46 -19.45 -2.27
CA ASN A 201 2.25 -19.97 -3.63
C ASN A 201 0.78 -19.91 -4.14
N ILE A 202 -0.11 -19.21 -3.42
CA ILE A 202 -1.50 -19.04 -3.83
C ILE A 202 -1.69 -17.59 -4.31
N PRO A 203 -2.17 -17.37 -5.55
CA PRO A 203 -2.50 -16.03 -6.02
C PRO A 203 -3.75 -15.51 -5.33
N VAL A 204 -3.64 -14.33 -4.75
CA VAL A 204 -4.74 -13.61 -4.08
C VAL A 204 -4.79 -12.16 -4.58
N ALA A 205 -5.96 -11.53 -4.51
CA ALA A 205 -6.08 -10.11 -4.81
C ALA A 205 -6.14 -9.32 -3.51
N GLN A 206 -5.15 -8.44 -3.31
CA GLN A 206 -5.16 -7.51 -2.19
C GLN A 206 -5.97 -6.27 -2.58
N ILE A 207 -6.99 -5.96 -1.81
CA ILE A 207 -7.81 -4.78 -1.97
C ILE A 207 -7.11 -3.61 -1.27
N HIS A 208 -6.81 -2.57 -2.05
CA HIS A 208 -6.17 -1.33 -1.56
C HIS A 208 -7.18 -0.21 -1.36
N TYR A 209 -8.23 -0.19 -2.17
CA TYR A 209 -9.21 0.88 -2.16
C TYR A 209 -10.59 0.41 -2.59
N VAL A 210 -11.60 0.93 -1.90
CA VAL A 210 -13.02 0.78 -2.23
C VAL A 210 -13.66 2.16 -2.07
N SER A 211 -14.23 2.71 -3.14
CA SER A 211 -14.81 4.06 -3.11
C SER A 211 -16.08 4.17 -2.28
N ASP A 212 -16.82 3.06 -2.13
CA ASP A 212 -18.05 2.97 -1.33
C ASP A 212 -18.09 1.63 -0.59
N LEU A 213 -17.73 1.65 0.69
CA LEU A 213 -17.73 0.46 1.55
C LEU A 213 -19.15 -0.06 1.83
N GLU A 214 -20.15 0.80 1.89
CA GLU A 214 -21.52 0.38 2.16
C GLU A 214 -22.08 -0.46 1.00
N VAL A 215 -21.95 0.03 -0.24
CA VAL A 215 -22.33 -0.72 -1.44
C VAL A 215 -21.49 -1.98 -1.58
N PHE A 216 -20.20 -1.92 -1.28
CA PHE A 216 -19.31 -3.09 -1.29
C PHE A 216 -19.83 -4.20 -0.36
N PHE A 217 -20.12 -3.88 0.92
CA PHE A 217 -20.57 -4.89 1.89
C PHE A 217 -21.97 -5.45 1.56
N LYS A 218 -22.87 -4.63 1.04
CA LYS A 218 -24.19 -5.11 0.56
C LYS A 218 -24.08 -6.08 -0.62
N SER A 219 -23.00 -6.02 -1.38
CA SER A 219 -22.84 -6.75 -2.64
C SER A 219 -21.79 -7.86 -2.61
N ILE A 220 -20.86 -7.88 -1.64
CA ILE A 220 -19.66 -8.73 -1.70
C ILE A 220 -19.99 -10.22 -1.76
N GLU A 221 -21.06 -10.68 -1.13
CA GLU A 221 -21.47 -12.08 -1.18
C GLU A 221 -21.80 -12.57 -2.61
N ALA A 222 -22.35 -11.69 -3.43
CA ALA A 222 -22.63 -11.97 -4.83
C ALA A 222 -21.44 -11.75 -5.77
N LEU A 223 -20.45 -10.95 -5.31
CA LEU A 223 -19.36 -10.48 -6.15
C LEU A 223 -18.07 -11.26 -5.98
N LYS A 224 -17.78 -11.77 -4.76
CA LYS A 224 -16.48 -12.33 -4.43
C LYS A 224 -16.00 -13.42 -5.39
N LEU A 225 -16.89 -14.34 -5.81
CA LEU A 225 -16.53 -15.33 -6.81
C LEU A 225 -16.28 -14.70 -8.18
N LYS A 226 -17.13 -13.77 -8.63
CA LYS A 226 -16.99 -13.11 -9.93
C LYS A 226 -15.68 -12.30 -9.98
N ILE A 227 -15.33 -11.59 -8.90
CA ILE A 227 -14.07 -10.85 -8.78
C ILE A 227 -12.89 -11.82 -8.82
N CYS A 228 -12.92 -12.91 -8.04
CA CYS A 228 -11.85 -13.91 -8.03
C CYS A 228 -11.63 -14.55 -9.40
N LEU A 229 -12.69 -14.94 -10.10
CA LEU A 229 -12.59 -15.47 -11.46
C LEU A 229 -12.02 -14.45 -12.44
N ARG A 230 -12.50 -13.19 -12.36
CA ARG A 230 -12.04 -12.11 -13.22
C ARG A 230 -10.56 -11.81 -13.06
N LEU A 231 -10.08 -11.77 -11.82
CA LEU A 231 -8.68 -11.48 -11.47
C LEU A 231 -7.78 -12.74 -11.51
N LYS A 232 -8.36 -13.92 -11.75
CA LYS A 232 -7.66 -15.21 -11.73
C LYS A 232 -6.92 -15.45 -10.40
N VAL A 233 -7.65 -15.28 -9.29
CA VAL A 233 -7.14 -15.44 -7.92
C VAL A 233 -8.03 -16.39 -7.13
N PHE A 234 -7.49 -16.97 -6.05
CA PHE A 234 -8.22 -17.91 -5.19
C PHE A 234 -8.94 -17.24 -4.02
N ALA A 235 -8.57 -16.02 -3.67
CA ALA A 235 -9.22 -15.29 -2.59
C ALA A 235 -8.95 -13.78 -2.71
N LEU A 236 -9.70 -12.98 -1.93
CA LEU A 236 -9.47 -11.57 -1.75
C LEU A 236 -8.87 -11.32 -0.35
N LEU A 237 -8.02 -10.32 -0.24
CA LEU A 237 -7.49 -9.83 1.03
C LEU A 237 -7.93 -8.38 1.22
N ILE A 238 -8.40 -8.04 2.42
CA ILE A 238 -8.74 -6.66 2.79
C ILE A 238 -8.28 -6.42 4.23
N ASP A 239 -7.91 -5.19 4.54
CA ASP A 239 -7.57 -4.79 5.91
C ASP A 239 -8.78 -4.96 6.82
N GLU A 240 -8.57 -5.53 8.01
CA GLU A 240 -9.65 -5.84 8.95
C GLU A 240 -10.42 -4.61 9.41
N ARG A 241 -9.75 -3.48 9.56
CA ARG A 241 -10.36 -2.19 9.97
C ARG A 241 -11.45 -1.72 9.01
N PHE A 242 -11.37 -2.06 7.71
CA PHE A 242 -12.43 -1.73 6.76
C PHE A 242 -13.70 -2.53 6.96
N MET A 243 -13.64 -3.64 7.71
CA MET A 243 -14.83 -4.43 8.00
C MET A 243 -15.86 -3.66 8.82
N ARG A 244 -15.45 -2.71 9.68
CA ARG A 244 -16.36 -1.85 10.47
C ARG A 244 -17.51 -2.61 11.13
N GLY A 245 -17.23 -3.82 11.64
CA GLY A 245 -18.23 -4.71 12.22
C GLY A 245 -19.07 -5.53 11.22
N ASN A 246 -18.88 -5.33 9.92
CA ASN A 246 -19.53 -6.18 8.92
C ASN A 246 -18.95 -7.59 8.93
N THR A 247 -19.74 -8.55 8.50
CA THR A 247 -19.33 -9.95 8.35
C THR A 247 -19.42 -10.37 6.89
N ILE A 248 -18.50 -11.22 6.47
CA ILE A 248 -18.50 -11.84 5.13
C ILE A 248 -18.42 -13.35 5.32
N SER A 249 -19.34 -14.08 4.69
CA SER A 249 -19.38 -15.54 4.78
C SER A 249 -18.10 -16.16 4.19
N PHE A 250 -17.64 -17.25 4.77
CA PHE A 250 -16.42 -17.95 4.34
C PHE A 250 -15.19 -17.00 4.28
N SER A 251 -15.06 -16.16 5.29
CA SER A 251 -13.89 -15.31 5.46
C SER A 251 -13.14 -15.66 6.75
N LEU A 252 -11.83 -15.46 6.73
CA LEU A 252 -10.93 -15.77 7.86
C LEU A 252 -10.17 -14.50 8.27
N ARG A 253 -10.27 -14.12 9.54
CA ARG A 253 -9.44 -13.08 10.13
C ARG A 253 -8.07 -13.64 10.44
N MET A 254 -7.02 -13.03 9.89
CA MET A 254 -5.64 -13.47 10.05
C MET A 254 -4.81 -12.37 10.70
N LYS A 255 -4.01 -12.71 11.71
CA LYS A 255 -3.10 -11.77 12.35
C LYS A 255 -1.92 -11.47 11.42
N LEU A 256 -1.56 -10.19 11.32
CA LEU A 256 -0.32 -9.78 10.64
C LEU A 256 0.91 -10.19 11.48
N PRO A 257 2.04 -10.51 10.86
CA PRO A 257 3.30 -10.80 11.57
C PRO A 257 3.71 -9.65 12.49
N HIS A 258 3.55 -8.44 12.01
CA HIS A 258 3.71 -7.19 12.76
C HIS A 258 2.56 -6.24 12.38
N PRO A 259 2.04 -5.46 13.34
CA PRO A 259 1.05 -4.42 13.03
C PRO A 259 1.56 -3.44 12.00
N ARG A 260 0.67 -2.97 11.14
CA ARG A 260 0.93 -1.77 10.33
C ARG A 260 0.86 -0.56 11.24
N ILE A 261 1.74 0.39 11.04
CA ILE A 261 1.90 1.53 11.94
C ILE A 261 1.86 2.84 11.17
N PHE A 262 1.37 3.88 11.83
CA PHE A 262 1.32 5.22 11.28
C PHE A 262 1.68 6.27 12.32
N LYS A 263 1.95 7.48 11.86
CA LYS A 263 2.08 8.68 12.66
C LYS A 263 1.45 9.84 11.91
N SER A 264 0.47 10.50 12.52
CA SER A 264 -0.24 11.63 11.93
C SER A 264 -0.89 12.50 13.01
N ASP A 265 -0.76 13.81 12.83
CA ASP A 265 -1.54 14.80 13.61
C ASP A 265 -2.81 15.22 12.84
N LEU A 266 -2.98 14.74 11.58
CA LEU A 266 -3.97 15.24 10.63
C LEU A 266 -5.05 14.21 10.28
N LEU A 267 -4.68 12.94 10.11
CA LEU A 267 -5.58 11.87 9.72
C LEU A 267 -5.72 10.82 10.82
N LYS A 268 -6.95 10.35 11.01
CA LYS A 268 -7.23 9.16 11.81
C LYS A 268 -7.01 7.89 11.01
N GLU A 269 -6.83 6.77 11.69
CA GLU A 269 -6.54 5.46 11.12
C GLU A 269 -7.54 4.98 10.04
N ASP A 270 -8.82 5.30 10.21
CA ASP A 270 -9.91 4.89 9.32
C ASP A 270 -9.91 5.61 7.97
N ALA A 271 -9.22 6.75 7.87
CA ALA A 271 -9.05 7.51 6.64
C ALA A 271 -7.82 7.10 5.82
N ILE A 272 -6.93 6.25 6.37
CA ILE A 272 -5.70 5.82 5.73
C ILE A 272 -5.97 4.52 4.96
N ASP A 273 -5.60 4.42 3.71
CA ASP A 273 -5.55 3.18 2.93
C ASP A 273 -4.12 2.88 2.45
N SER A 274 -3.95 1.80 1.72
CA SER A 274 -2.64 1.35 1.25
C SER A 274 -2.32 1.72 -0.20
N LEU A 275 -3.08 2.66 -0.79
CA LEU A 275 -2.90 3.05 -2.20
C LEU A 275 -1.50 3.61 -2.48
N TYR A 276 -1.13 4.63 -1.73
CA TYR A 276 0.13 5.34 -1.94
C TYR A 276 1.26 4.72 -1.12
N SER A 277 1.56 3.44 -1.41
CA SER A 277 2.53 2.66 -0.63
C SER A 277 3.36 1.70 -1.49
N GLU A 278 4.38 1.14 -0.85
CA GLU A 278 5.21 0.08 -1.40
C GLU A 278 4.41 -1.17 -1.78
N LEU A 279 3.28 -1.41 -1.13
CA LEU A 279 2.42 -2.56 -1.44
C LEU A 279 1.89 -2.49 -2.87
N VAL A 280 1.64 -1.28 -3.38
CA VAL A 280 1.21 -1.04 -4.75
C VAL A 280 2.40 -1.03 -5.71
N ILE A 281 3.45 -0.27 -5.39
CA ILE A 281 4.60 -0.08 -6.29
C ILE A 281 5.35 -1.39 -6.50
N LEU A 282 5.64 -2.13 -5.42
CA LEU A 282 6.40 -3.38 -5.46
C LEU A 282 5.50 -4.62 -5.60
N ASN A 283 4.18 -4.45 -5.56
CA ASN A 283 3.21 -5.55 -5.64
C ASN A 283 3.47 -6.64 -4.58
N LEU A 284 3.53 -6.26 -3.28
CA LEU A 284 3.90 -7.10 -2.13
C LEU A 284 2.70 -7.80 -1.46
#